data_c662d97849b6924ff59de906d71e7374
#
_entry.id   c662d97849b6924ff59de906d71e7374
#
_cell.length_a   1.000
_cell.length_b   1.000
_cell.length_c   1.000
_cell.angle_alpha   90.00
_cell.angle_beta   90.00
_cell.angle_gamma   90.00
#
_symmetry.space_group_name_H-M   'P 1'
#
loop_
_entity.id
_entity.type
_entity.pdbx_description
1 polymer ?
#
loop_
_entity_poly.entity_id
_entity_poly.type
_entity_poly.pdbx_seq_one_letter_code
_entity_poly.pdbx_strand_id
1 'polypeptide(L)'
;MPDGTPRDLRERVYGKHRGIVLRSDDPERRGRLTAMVPEVLAEVPTGWADPCVPYAGLNAGFLSLPLPGAGVWIEFEGGDVSRPIWTGCYWRTAEAPMPPPAGAGGRQAQKIWRSDLGFTVMLDDGAQLMTVSDPTGQNKVEVDVATGTVTIKGL
;
A
#
# COMPACT_ATOMS: atom_id res chain seq x y z
N MET A 1 35.08 -23.98 13.06
CA MET A 1 33.79 -24.44 13.57
C MET A 1 33.07 -23.21 14.05
N PRO A 2 31.93 -22.80 13.48
CA PRO A 2 31.11 -21.80 14.13
C PRO A 2 30.60 -22.43 15.41
N ASP A 3 30.86 -21.78 16.53
CA ASP A 3 30.33 -22.19 17.81
C ASP A 3 28.80 -22.16 17.70
N GLY A 4 28.16 -23.27 18.02
CA GLY A 4 26.73 -23.43 17.93
C GLY A 4 25.99 -22.82 19.13
N THR A 5 26.42 -21.68 19.65
CA THR A 5 25.70 -20.97 20.69
C THR A 5 24.33 -20.58 20.13
N PRO A 6 23.20 -21.05 20.69
CA PRO A 6 21.88 -20.59 20.24
C PRO A 6 21.83 -19.09 20.38
N ARG A 7 21.65 -18.36 19.26
CA ARG A 7 21.36 -16.92 19.31
C ARG A 7 20.17 -16.72 20.25
N ASP A 8 20.32 -15.86 21.22
CA ASP A 8 19.29 -15.62 22.24
C ASP A 8 17.99 -15.20 21.54
N LEU A 9 16.99 -16.08 21.57
CA LEU A 9 15.67 -15.84 20.96
C LEU A 9 14.96 -14.63 21.56
N ARG A 10 15.45 -14.11 22.68
CA ARG A 10 14.91 -12.91 23.36
C ARG A 10 15.23 -11.60 22.63
N GLU A 11 16.25 -11.60 21.77
CA GLU A 11 16.60 -10.43 20.94
C GLU A 11 15.88 -10.40 19.58
N ARG A 12 15.03 -11.40 19.31
CA ARG A 12 14.35 -11.50 18.04
C ARG A 12 12.95 -10.92 18.10
N VAL A 13 12.61 -10.14 17.08
CA VAL A 13 11.33 -9.45 16.94
C VAL A 13 10.52 -10.07 15.82
N TYR A 14 9.43 -10.73 16.17
CA TYR A 14 8.53 -11.36 15.21
C TYR A 14 7.17 -10.68 15.14
N GLY A 15 6.45 -10.90 14.04
CA GLY A 15 5.13 -10.38 13.80
C GLY A 15 5.14 -9.03 13.08
N LYS A 16 3.95 -8.45 12.96
CA LYS A 16 3.73 -7.16 12.28
C LYS A 16 3.73 -6.02 13.28
N HIS A 17 4.53 -5.02 13.02
CA HIS A 17 4.63 -3.82 13.83
C HIS A 17 4.14 -2.61 13.06
N ARG A 18 3.45 -1.69 13.73
CA ARG A 18 3.00 -0.45 13.12
C ARG A 18 4.16 0.50 12.93
N GLY A 19 4.32 0.96 11.69
CA GLY A 19 5.30 1.98 11.34
C GLY A 19 4.67 3.17 10.65
N ILE A 20 5.42 4.26 10.62
CA ILE A 20 5.12 5.45 9.81
C ILE A 20 6.26 5.66 8.84
N VAL A 21 5.95 5.74 7.56
CA VAL A 21 6.96 5.95 6.50
C VAL A 21 7.67 7.28 6.70
N LEU A 22 9.00 7.26 6.66
CA LEU A 22 9.83 8.46 6.66
C LEU A 22 10.32 8.81 5.27
N ARG A 23 10.80 7.81 4.53
CA ARG A 23 11.34 7.98 3.18
C ARG A 23 10.94 6.79 2.30
N SER A 24 10.60 7.08 1.05
CA SER A 24 10.34 6.08 0.00
C SER A 24 11.11 6.38 -1.30
N ASP A 25 12.09 7.28 -1.22
CA ASP A 25 12.97 7.67 -2.32
C ASP A 25 14.22 6.78 -2.37
N ASP A 26 14.04 5.48 -2.47
CA ASP A 26 15.10 4.49 -2.48
C ASP A 26 16.15 4.75 -3.58
N PRO A 27 17.41 5.02 -3.22
CA PRO A 27 18.47 5.32 -4.20
C PRO A 27 18.79 4.13 -5.11
N GLU A 28 18.53 2.91 -4.69
CA GLU A 28 18.73 1.70 -5.51
C GLU A 28 17.50 1.34 -6.35
N ARG A 29 16.40 2.09 -6.23
CA ARG A 29 15.14 1.86 -6.98
C ARG A 29 14.57 0.45 -6.83
N ARG A 30 14.73 -0.15 -5.66
CA ARG A 30 14.23 -1.48 -5.32
C ARG A 30 12.86 -1.46 -4.66
N GLY A 31 12.25 -0.27 -4.52
CA GLY A 31 10.96 -0.11 -3.85
C GLY A 31 11.04 -0.19 -2.32
N ARG A 32 12.21 0.06 -1.75
CA ARG A 32 12.41 0.08 -0.30
C ARG A 32 11.95 1.41 0.30
N LEU A 33 11.68 1.37 1.59
CA LEU A 33 11.35 2.56 2.38
C LEU A 33 12.03 2.51 3.74
N THR A 34 12.08 3.64 4.43
CA THR A 34 12.44 3.69 5.85
C THR A 34 11.23 4.11 6.67
N ALA A 35 11.12 3.60 7.89
CA ALA A 35 9.97 3.88 8.75
C ALA A 35 10.38 4.08 10.21
N MET A 36 9.56 4.84 10.94
CA MET A 36 9.59 4.82 12.40
C MET A 36 8.73 3.67 12.90
N VAL A 37 9.29 2.86 13.79
CA VAL A 37 8.61 1.72 14.44
C VAL A 37 8.81 1.84 15.96
N PRO A 38 8.08 2.74 16.63
CA PRO A 38 8.36 3.11 18.03
C PRO A 38 8.31 1.95 19.01
N GLU A 39 7.44 0.96 18.76
CA GLU A 39 7.29 -0.23 19.59
C GLU A 39 8.56 -1.08 19.67
N VAL A 40 9.38 -1.06 18.59
CA VAL A 40 10.56 -1.93 18.46
C VAL A 40 11.86 -1.13 18.54
N LEU A 41 11.91 0.02 17.88
CA LEU A 41 13.13 0.78 17.67
C LEU A 41 13.11 2.13 18.38
N ALA A 42 12.08 2.43 19.19
CA ALA A 42 11.88 3.71 19.85
C ALA A 42 11.96 4.89 18.83
N GLU A 43 12.89 5.79 18.99
CA GLU A 43 13.07 6.96 18.11
C GLU A 43 14.06 6.72 16.94
N VAL A 44 14.55 5.49 16.79
CA VAL A 44 15.52 5.16 15.72
C VAL A 44 14.74 4.67 14.49
N PRO A 45 14.96 5.27 13.32
CA PRO A 45 14.36 4.77 12.07
C PRO A 45 14.87 3.37 11.72
N THR A 46 14.08 2.63 10.97
CA THR A 46 14.57 1.41 10.32
C THR A 46 15.66 1.74 9.29
N GLY A 47 16.52 0.78 8.97
CA GLY A 47 17.22 0.77 7.70
C GLY A 47 16.23 0.70 6.52
N TRP A 48 16.73 0.59 5.31
CA TRP A 48 15.90 0.39 4.13
C TRP A 48 15.17 -0.96 4.22
N ALA A 49 13.85 -0.91 4.38
CA ALA A 49 12.97 -2.07 4.43
C ALA A 49 12.67 -2.56 3.02
N ASP A 50 12.95 -3.83 2.76
CA ASP A 50 12.65 -4.45 1.47
C ASP A 50 11.12 -4.61 1.28
N PRO A 51 10.60 -4.50 0.04
CA PRO A 51 9.18 -4.65 -0.22
C PRO A 51 8.75 -6.13 -0.21
N CYS A 52 7.64 -6.43 0.45
CA CYS A 52 6.88 -7.65 0.24
C CYS A 52 5.63 -7.28 -0.57
N VAL A 53 5.68 -7.49 -1.86
CA VAL A 53 4.62 -7.11 -2.80
C VAL A 53 3.93 -8.34 -3.39
N PRO A 54 2.68 -8.22 -3.89
CA PRO A 54 1.94 -9.34 -4.44
C PRO A 54 2.61 -10.02 -5.64
N TYR A 55 3.36 -9.25 -6.43
CA TYR A 55 4.09 -9.75 -7.58
C TYR A 55 5.32 -8.90 -7.86
N ALA A 56 6.47 -9.57 -8.06
CA ALA A 56 7.72 -8.95 -8.49
C ALA A 56 8.46 -9.89 -9.46
N GLY A 57 9.07 -9.32 -10.50
CA GLY A 57 9.86 -10.05 -11.49
C GLY A 57 10.81 -9.10 -12.22
N LEU A 58 11.56 -9.62 -13.21
CA LEU A 58 12.46 -8.81 -14.01
C LEU A 58 11.67 -7.79 -14.84
N ASN A 59 11.81 -6.51 -14.52
CA ASN A 59 11.05 -5.40 -15.12
C ASN A 59 9.52 -5.61 -15.09
N ALA A 60 9.02 -6.37 -14.11
CA ALA A 60 7.60 -6.69 -13.98
C ALA A 60 7.19 -6.75 -12.51
N GLY A 61 5.98 -6.34 -12.20
CA GLY A 61 5.47 -6.38 -10.83
C GLY A 61 4.41 -5.34 -10.53
N PHE A 62 3.99 -5.33 -9.27
CA PHE A 62 3.10 -4.31 -8.73
C PHE A 62 3.92 -3.33 -7.90
N LEU A 63 4.05 -2.10 -8.39
CA LEU A 63 4.79 -1.04 -7.70
C LEU A 63 3.82 0.08 -7.28
N SER A 64 3.63 0.22 -5.97
CA SER A 64 2.88 1.32 -5.37
C SER A 64 3.53 1.66 -4.04
N LEU A 65 4.30 2.74 -4.00
CA LEU A 65 5.05 3.15 -2.81
C LEU A 65 4.24 4.14 -1.99
N PRO A 66 4.08 3.91 -0.69
CA PRO A 66 3.43 4.88 0.18
C PRO A 66 4.29 6.12 0.37
N LEU A 67 3.65 7.28 0.43
CA LEU A 67 4.32 8.54 0.73
C LEU A 67 4.79 8.62 2.19
N PRO A 68 5.79 9.47 2.49
CA PRO A 68 6.14 9.82 3.86
C PRO A 68 4.91 10.24 4.67
N GLY A 69 4.80 9.74 5.90
CA GLY A 69 3.66 9.93 6.78
C GLY A 69 2.58 8.83 6.69
N ALA A 70 2.59 7.98 5.67
CA ALA A 70 1.66 6.86 5.56
C ALA A 70 1.91 5.79 6.63
N GLY A 71 0.84 5.12 7.05
CA GLY A 71 0.91 3.96 7.94
C GLY A 71 1.38 2.71 7.19
N VAL A 72 2.39 2.04 7.71
CA VAL A 72 3.00 0.85 7.10
C VAL A 72 3.17 -0.27 8.10
N TRP A 73 3.01 -1.51 7.66
CA TRP A 73 3.33 -2.69 8.45
C TRP A 73 4.78 -3.10 8.20
N ILE A 74 5.57 -3.22 9.27
CA ILE A 74 6.96 -3.66 9.25
C ILE A 74 7.06 -5.02 9.94
N GLU A 75 7.79 -5.92 9.30
CA GLU A 75 8.28 -7.18 9.83
C GLU A 75 9.81 -7.20 9.75
N PHE A 76 10.42 -8.16 10.42
CA PHE A 76 11.88 -8.31 10.42
C PHE A 76 12.23 -9.74 10.00
N GLU A 77 13.04 -9.87 8.95
CA GLU A 77 13.39 -11.16 8.39
C GLU A 77 14.11 -12.04 9.43
N GLY A 78 13.50 -13.18 9.75
CA GLY A 78 13.99 -14.06 10.82
C GLY A 78 14.03 -13.39 12.20
N GLY A 79 13.27 -12.30 12.41
CA GLY A 79 13.25 -11.52 13.64
C GLY A 79 14.45 -10.56 13.82
N ASP A 80 15.28 -10.39 12.80
CA ASP A 80 16.48 -9.54 12.84
C ASP A 80 16.09 -8.09 12.50
N VAL A 81 16.17 -7.20 13.48
CA VAL A 81 15.80 -5.78 13.32
C VAL A 81 16.66 -5.02 12.30
N SER A 82 17.83 -5.55 11.94
CA SER A 82 18.66 -4.98 10.87
C SER A 82 18.16 -5.32 9.45
N ARG A 83 17.19 -6.22 9.34
CA ARG A 83 16.61 -6.71 8.07
C ARG A 83 15.10 -6.44 8.01
N PRO A 84 14.68 -5.16 7.99
CA PRO A 84 13.27 -4.82 7.94
C PRO A 84 12.66 -5.13 6.57
N ILE A 85 11.38 -5.52 6.60
CA ILE A 85 10.54 -5.76 5.42
C ILE A 85 9.24 -4.99 5.62
N TRP A 86 8.81 -4.19 4.63
CA TRP A 86 7.47 -3.63 4.66
C TRP A 86 6.51 -4.54 3.90
N THR A 87 5.36 -4.85 4.54
CA THR A 87 4.45 -5.91 4.08
C THR A 87 3.05 -5.40 3.76
N GLY A 88 2.90 -4.11 3.60
CA GLY A 88 1.65 -3.45 3.29
C GLY A 88 1.44 -2.20 4.10
N CYS A 89 0.28 -1.56 3.90
CA CYS A 89 -0.10 -0.32 4.55
C CYS A 89 -1.35 -0.51 5.41
N TYR A 90 -1.62 0.45 6.29
CA TYR A 90 -2.89 0.54 7.01
C TYR A 90 -3.38 1.99 6.99
N TRP A 91 -4.68 2.16 7.03
CA TRP A 91 -5.29 3.47 7.18
C TRP A 91 -5.54 3.79 8.66
N ARG A 92 -5.25 5.01 9.04
CA ARG A 92 -5.74 5.58 10.29
C ARG A 92 -7.19 6.04 10.09
N THR A 93 -7.80 6.54 11.14
CA THR A 93 -9.18 7.07 11.07
C THR A 93 -9.30 8.12 9.97
N ALA A 94 -10.29 7.95 9.11
CA ALA A 94 -10.62 8.83 7.98
C ALA A 94 -9.60 8.89 6.82
N GLU A 95 -8.63 7.99 6.75
CA GLU A 95 -7.64 7.95 5.65
C GLU A 95 -8.04 7.03 4.49
N ALA A 96 -8.91 6.06 4.72
CA ALA A 96 -9.36 5.17 3.66
C ALA A 96 -10.02 5.97 2.52
N PRO A 97 -9.74 5.63 1.23
CA PRO A 97 -10.37 6.31 0.11
C PRO A 97 -11.89 6.18 0.21
N MET A 98 -12.58 7.32 0.20
CA MET A 98 -14.04 7.38 0.30
C MET A 98 -14.60 7.54 -1.11
N PRO A 99 -15.19 6.49 -1.69
CA PRO A 99 -15.87 6.60 -2.96
C PRO A 99 -17.12 7.51 -2.83
N PRO A 100 -17.68 7.98 -3.95
CA PRO A 100 -19.00 8.59 -3.96
C PRO A 100 -20.03 7.72 -3.24
N PRO A 101 -21.18 8.27 -2.84
CA PRO A 101 -22.24 7.48 -2.23
C PRO A 101 -22.52 6.23 -3.06
N ALA A 102 -22.49 5.08 -2.39
CA ALA A 102 -22.64 3.81 -3.06
C ALA A 102 -24.03 3.65 -3.66
N GLY A 103 -24.09 3.04 -4.84
CA GLY A 103 -25.34 2.53 -5.43
C GLY A 103 -25.95 1.39 -4.63
N ALA A 104 -26.78 0.57 -5.27
CA ALA A 104 -27.59 -0.46 -4.63
C ALA A 104 -26.84 -1.52 -3.81
N GLY A 105 -25.54 -1.70 -3.98
CA GLY A 105 -24.72 -2.68 -3.24
C GLY A 105 -24.02 -2.14 -2.00
N GLY A 106 -24.18 -0.88 -1.67
CA GLY A 106 -23.42 -0.24 -0.58
C GLY A 106 -21.91 -0.21 -0.87
N ARG A 107 -21.11 0.27 0.09
CA ARG A 107 -19.65 0.41 -0.07
C ARG A 107 -18.91 -0.90 -0.27
N GLN A 108 -19.47 -2.01 0.16
CA GLN A 108 -18.88 -3.34 -0.02
C GLN A 108 -18.84 -3.76 -1.49
N ALA A 109 -19.75 -3.24 -2.32
CA ALA A 109 -19.77 -3.47 -3.75
C ALA A 109 -18.70 -2.69 -4.51
N GLN A 110 -18.05 -1.70 -3.86
CA GLN A 110 -17.07 -0.84 -4.51
C GLN A 110 -15.64 -1.30 -4.23
N LYS A 111 -14.84 -1.40 -5.31
CA LYS A 111 -13.40 -1.67 -5.27
C LYS A 111 -12.70 -0.45 -5.85
N ILE A 112 -11.76 0.11 -5.10
CA ILE A 112 -11.14 1.37 -5.46
C ILE A 112 -9.61 1.27 -5.37
N TRP A 113 -8.95 1.76 -6.40
CA TRP A 113 -7.54 2.11 -6.36
C TRP A 113 -7.42 3.60 -6.67
N ARG A 114 -6.85 4.35 -5.73
CA ARG A 114 -6.74 5.80 -5.82
C ARG A 114 -5.32 6.25 -5.52
N SER A 115 -4.75 7.06 -6.40
CA SER A 115 -3.43 7.67 -6.18
C SER A 115 -3.51 8.85 -5.20
N ASP A 116 -2.36 9.28 -4.71
CA ASP A 116 -2.25 10.40 -3.76
C ASP A 116 -2.81 11.72 -4.30
N LEU A 117 -2.72 11.95 -5.61
CA LEU A 117 -3.32 13.11 -6.29
C LEU A 117 -4.81 12.93 -6.59
N GLY A 118 -5.36 11.71 -6.43
CA GLY A 118 -6.79 11.44 -6.63
C GLY A 118 -7.16 10.80 -7.97
N PHE A 119 -6.19 10.40 -8.81
CA PHE A 119 -6.50 9.54 -9.96
C PHE A 119 -7.11 8.24 -9.45
N THR A 120 -8.22 7.83 -10.03
CA THR A 120 -9.04 6.75 -9.48
C THR A 120 -9.39 5.70 -10.53
N VAL A 121 -9.21 4.44 -10.18
CA VAL A 121 -9.81 3.29 -10.86
C VAL A 121 -10.83 2.70 -9.89
N MET A 122 -12.08 2.60 -10.31
CA MET A 122 -13.17 2.10 -9.47
C MET A 122 -13.98 1.04 -10.22
N LEU A 123 -14.31 -0.03 -9.51
CA LEU A 123 -15.29 -1.03 -9.91
C LEU A 123 -16.45 -0.97 -8.93
N ASP A 124 -17.65 -0.74 -9.41
CA ASP A 124 -18.89 -0.72 -8.62
C ASP A 124 -19.80 -1.85 -9.08
N ASP A 125 -19.77 -2.96 -8.34
CA ASP A 125 -20.58 -4.14 -8.64
C ASP A 125 -22.08 -3.86 -8.48
N GLY A 126 -22.44 -2.95 -7.56
CA GLY A 126 -23.84 -2.57 -7.31
C GLY A 126 -24.43 -1.72 -8.42
N ALA A 127 -23.64 -0.83 -9.00
CA ALA A 127 -24.02 -0.01 -10.15
C ALA A 127 -23.68 -0.67 -11.49
N GLN A 128 -22.95 -1.79 -11.48
CA GLN A 128 -22.40 -2.45 -12.67
C GLN A 128 -21.56 -1.50 -13.54
N LEU A 129 -20.70 -0.71 -12.88
CA LEU A 129 -19.95 0.38 -13.48
C LEU A 129 -18.45 0.25 -13.22
N MET A 130 -17.64 0.42 -14.26
CA MET A 130 -16.20 0.59 -14.13
C MET A 130 -15.84 2.02 -14.54
N THR A 131 -15.05 2.70 -13.72
CA THR A 131 -14.64 4.10 -13.95
C THR A 131 -13.14 4.25 -13.81
N VAL A 132 -12.52 4.96 -14.76
CA VAL A 132 -11.17 5.51 -14.63
C VAL A 132 -11.29 7.04 -14.75
N SER A 133 -10.86 7.76 -13.74
CA SER A 133 -11.05 9.23 -13.72
C SER A 133 -9.82 9.98 -13.22
N ASP A 134 -9.72 11.24 -13.65
CA ASP A 134 -8.80 12.21 -13.10
C ASP A 134 -9.23 12.67 -11.67
N PRO A 135 -8.40 13.46 -10.96
CA PRO A 135 -8.73 13.95 -9.61
C PRO A 135 -10.00 14.78 -9.52
N THR A 136 -10.40 15.45 -10.61
CA THR A 136 -11.60 16.29 -10.65
C THR A 136 -12.87 15.51 -10.98
N GLY A 137 -12.71 14.28 -11.54
CA GLY A 137 -13.81 13.48 -12.06
C GLY A 137 -14.43 14.02 -13.37
N GLN A 138 -13.83 15.05 -13.95
CA GLN A 138 -14.30 15.64 -15.21
C GLN A 138 -13.84 14.86 -16.42
N ASN A 139 -12.56 14.45 -16.42
CA ASN A 139 -12.03 13.56 -17.44
C ASN A 139 -12.14 12.11 -16.96
N LYS A 140 -12.90 11.31 -17.68
CA LYS A 140 -13.15 9.91 -17.28
C LYS A 140 -13.47 9.00 -18.45
N VAL A 141 -13.21 7.73 -18.24
CA VAL A 141 -13.72 6.62 -19.03
C VAL A 141 -14.64 5.81 -18.14
N GLU A 142 -15.84 5.56 -18.60
CA GLU A 142 -16.84 4.73 -17.91
C GLU A 142 -17.28 3.58 -18.81
N VAL A 143 -17.39 2.40 -18.24
CA VAL A 143 -18.02 1.23 -18.85
C VAL A 143 -19.23 0.88 -17.99
N ASP A 144 -20.42 1.09 -18.53
CA ASP A 144 -21.69 0.76 -17.91
C ASP A 144 -22.20 -0.55 -18.50
N VAL A 145 -22.12 -1.62 -17.69
CA VAL A 145 -22.52 -2.97 -18.10
C VAL A 145 -24.03 -3.10 -18.12
N ALA A 146 -24.75 -2.37 -17.27
CA ALA A 146 -26.23 -2.42 -17.20
C ALA A 146 -26.86 -1.88 -18.48
N THR A 147 -26.28 -0.86 -19.08
CA THR A 147 -26.77 -0.24 -20.34
C THR A 147 -25.98 -0.67 -21.58
N GLY A 148 -24.84 -1.37 -21.40
CA GLY A 148 -23.94 -1.75 -22.49
C GLY A 148 -23.25 -0.56 -23.15
N THR A 149 -23.00 0.54 -22.42
CA THR A 149 -22.40 1.76 -22.96
C THR A 149 -20.97 1.99 -22.46
N VAL A 150 -20.15 2.57 -23.34
CA VAL A 150 -18.83 3.10 -23.00
C VAL A 150 -18.86 4.60 -23.23
N THR A 151 -18.56 5.37 -22.20
CA THR A 151 -18.52 6.83 -22.24
C THR A 151 -17.09 7.30 -22.04
N ILE A 152 -16.58 8.15 -22.93
CA ILE A 152 -15.32 8.87 -22.76
C ILE A 152 -15.68 10.35 -22.63
N LYS A 153 -15.30 10.96 -21.52
CA LYS A 153 -15.54 12.36 -21.21
C LYS A 153 -14.21 13.05 -20.96
N GLY A 154 -13.97 14.14 -21.62
CA GLY A 154 -12.78 14.98 -21.49
C GLY A 154 -13.05 16.38 -22.01
N LEU A 155 -12.17 17.30 -21.64
CA LEU A 155 -12.14 18.65 -22.15
C LEU A 155 -11.60 18.68 -23.58
#